data_af45b076fc031e73cd6426fd5ff9804d
#
_entry.id   af45b076fc031e73cd6426fd5ff9804d
#
_cell.length_a   1.000
_cell.length_b   1.000
_cell.length_c   1.000
_cell.angle_alpha   90.00
_cell.angle_beta   90.00
_cell.angle_gamma   90.00
#
_symmetry.space_group_name_H-M   'P 1'
#
loop_
_entity.id
_entity.type
_entity.pdbx_description
1 polymer ?
#
loop_
_entity_poly.entity_id
_entity_poly.type
_entity_poly.pdbx_seq_one_letter_code
_entity_poly.pdbx_strand_id
1 'polypeptide(L)'
;MSERELKRAAVLSRVAEAGWSLVRAAERMGVSYRQGKRLWKRYREQGAKGLVHGNAGRVSNRAKPKSLRRRVLALLRKKYGGEVGERFGPTLAAEHLAEEDGIEVGVETLRGWMLAEGLWSRERRRRAHRQRRERKAHFGELVQLDGSFHDWLEGRGRGGCLMNMVDDATGTTLCRLGEEETIWAAVGVLRAWIERYGVPRALYTDWKNVYIREPNAGERMRGEVPVTQFGRMCQALGIEIWAASSPQAKGRVERNHGTHQDRLVKKLRRKKIRTHADANRYLAEEYCPQHNARYAQPAAAPEDDHLPSPGARKLAKIFRLETERVLSNDWVVQHENRLYQVERQSQHHAPAKGKVRVCEKEDGSLEIHYREQKLKWKEIAARPVSDKEGKETPARTTPRTTLNPKWKPGPNHPWRRGYPERNLAGRALPVPAGAPSSWASASAPA
;
A
#
# COMPACT_ATOMS: atom_id res chain seq x y z
N MET A 1 -19.31 30.94 34.55
CA MET A 1 -20.67 30.48 34.21
C MET A 1 -20.62 29.82 32.83
N SER A 2 -21.31 28.70 32.66
CA SER A 2 -21.48 28.06 31.35
C SER A 2 -22.57 28.80 30.53
N GLU A 3 -22.59 28.63 29.20
CA GLU A 3 -23.60 29.19 28.32
C GLU A 3 -25.03 28.83 28.77
N ARG A 4 -25.22 27.59 29.28
CA ARG A 4 -26.51 27.14 29.82
C ARG A 4 -26.91 27.89 31.10
N GLU A 5 -25.97 28.23 31.94
CA GLU A 5 -26.20 29.01 33.18
C GLU A 5 -26.52 30.46 32.86
N LEU A 6 -25.85 31.05 31.85
CA LEU A 6 -26.14 32.38 31.35
C LEU A 6 -27.57 32.47 30.74
N LYS A 7 -27.92 31.49 29.89
CA LYS A 7 -29.31 31.42 29.35
C LYS A 7 -30.36 31.30 30.46
N ARG A 8 -30.10 30.52 31.50
CA ARG A 8 -30.99 30.41 32.69
C ARG A 8 -31.09 31.72 33.47
N ALA A 9 -29.98 32.43 33.65
CA ALA A 9 -29.98 33.73 34.30
C ALA A 9 -30.83 34.74 33.51
N ALA A 10 -30.66 34.80 32.19
CA ALA A 10 -31.45 35.68 31.32
C ALA A 10 -32.96 35.37 31.29
N VAL A 11 -33.35 34.09 31.45
CA VAL A 11 -34.76 33.71 31.58
C VAL A 11 -35.34 34.09 32.95
N LEU A 12 -34.57 33.89 34.00
CA LEU A 12 -35.03 34.17 35.36
C LEU A 12 -35.01 35.66 35.68
N SER A 13 -34.20 36.50 35.02
CA SER A 13 -34.30 37.95 35.13
C SER A 13 -35.66 38.47 34.60
N ARG A 14 -36.19 37.84 33.54
CA ARG A 14 -37.52 38.16 33.03
C ARG A 14 -38.64 37.79 33.97
N VAL A 15 -38.47 36.80 34.82
CA VAL A 15 -39.42 36.47 35.93
C VAL A 15 -39.40 37.57 36.98
N ALA A 16 -38.19 38.10 37.27
CA ALA A 16 -38.01 39.16 38.28
C ALA A 16 -38.53 40.53 37.79
N GLU A 17 -38.21 40.90 36.54
CA GLU A 17 -38.38 42.26 36.03
C GLU A 17 -39.58 42.41 35.11
N ALA A 18 -39.91 41.38 34.32
CA ALA A 18 -40.90 41.44 33.24
C ALA A 18 -42.18 40.63 33.53
N GLY A 19 -42.43 40.21 34.76
CA GLY A 19 -43.67 39.53 35.20
C GLY A 19 -43.95 38.18 34.55
N TRP A 20 -42.93 37.50 34.03
CA TRP A 20 -43.12 36.13 33.52
C TRP A 20 -43.52 35.16 34.59
N SER A 21 -44.48 34.28 34.28
CA SER A 21 -44.79 33.17 35.18
C SER A 21 -43.63 32.19 35.25
N LEU A 22 -43.44 31.56 36.40
CA LEU A 22 -42.39 30.59 36.60
C LEU A 22 -42.61 29.29 35.78
N VAL A 23 -43.87 29.02 35.40
CA VAL A 23 -44.21 27.90 34.49
C VAL A 23 -43.62 28.19 33.12
N ARG A 24 -43.87 29.35 32.55
CA ARG A 24 -43.30 29.77 31.25
C ARG A 24 -41.78 29.80 31.28
N ALA A 25 -41.17 30.24 32.36
CA ALA A 25 -39.74 30.24 32.51
C ALA A 25 -39.15 28.81 32.53
N ALA A 26 -39.79 27.89 33.24
CA ALA A 26 -39.37 26.48 33.31
C ALA A 26 -39.44 25.82 31.90
N GLU A 27 -40.52 26.04 31.16
CA GLU A 27 -40.66 25.56 29.79
C GLU A 27 -39.56 26.12 28.89
N ARG A 28 -39.26 27.42 28.96
CA ARG A 28 -38.24 28.08 28.17
C ARG A 28 -36.81 27.58 28.52
N MET A 29 -36.58 27.20 29.75
CA MET A 29 -35.32 26.61 30.23
C MET A 29 -35.23 25.09 29.94
N GLY A 30 -36.29 24.45 29.46
CA GLY A 30 -36.35 22.99 29.25
C GLY A 30 -36.17 22.19 30.57
N VAL A 31 -36.78 22.65 31.65
CA VAL A 31 -36.75 22.00 32.96
C VAL A 31 -38.14 21.82 33.53
N SER A 32 -38.31 20.82 34.44
CA SER A 32 -39.58 20.67 35.15
C SER A 32 -39.89 21.88 36.03
N TYR A 33 -41.16 22.15 36.28
CA TYR A 33 -41.59 23.24 37.15
C TYR A 33 -40.96 23.16 38.57
N ARG A 34 -40.83 21.95 39.11
CA ARG A 34 -40.11 21.71 40.39
C ARG A 34 -38.66 22.15 40.33
N GLN A 35 -37.98 21.86 39.21
CA GLN A 35 -36.60 22.31 38.99
C GLN A 35 -36.56 23.81 38.78
N GLY A 36 -37.51 24.40 38.07
CA GLY A 36 -37.67 25.83 37.90
C GLY A 36 -37.79 26.58 39.22
N LYS A 37 -38.66 26.08 40.16
CA LYS A 37 -38.78 26.62 41.53
C LYS A 37 -37.42 26.62 42.28
N ARG A 38 -36.65 25.50 42.19
CA ARG A 38 -35.36 25.41 42.83
C ARG A 38 -34.34 26.41 42.25
N LEU A 39 -34.34 26.58 40.94
CA LEU A 39 -33.48 27.53 40.28
C LEU A 39 -33.88 28.98 40.58
N TRP A 40 -35.18 29.27 40.63
CA TRP A 40 -35.70 30.56 40.99
C TRP A 40 -35.38 30.94 42.45
N LYS A 41 -35.53 30.05 43.41
CA LYS A 41 -35.11 30.27 44.79
C LYS A 41 -33.67 30.66 44.90
N ARG A 42 -32.76 29.91 44.25
CA ARG A 42 -31.31 30.21 44.25
C ARG A 42 -30.98 31.52 43.54
N TYR A 43 -31.72 31.84 42.46
CA TYR A 43 -31.54 33.11 41.74
C TYR A 43 -31.94 34.30 42.61
N ARG A 44 -33.06 34.20 43.35
CA ARG A 44 -33.50 35.22 44.27
C ARG A 44 -32.51 35.43 45.42
N GLU A 45 -31.97 34.38 45.98
CA GLU A 45 -31.03 34.42 47.12
C GLU A 45 -29.63 34.88 46.76
N GLN A 46 -29.13 34.50 45.61
CA GLN A 46 -27.70 34.65 45.24
C GLN A 46 -27.49 35.27 43.83
N GLY A 47 -28.56 35.70 43.18
CA GLY A 47 -28.48 36.21 41.80
C GLY A 47 -27.97 35.15 40.82
N ALA A 48 -27.37 35.60 39.75
CA ALA A 48 -26.81 34.72 38.72
C ALA A 48 -25.77 33.70 39.28
N LYS A 49 -25.07 34.04 40.34
CA LYS A 49 -24.09 33.13 40.99
C LYS A 49 -24.76 31.85 41.55
N GLY A 50 -26.02 31.98 42.02
CA GLY A 50 -26.78 30.81 42.54
C GLY A 50 -27.15 29.80 41.46
N LEU A 51 -26.98 30.12 40.17
CA LEU A 51 -27.28 29.22 39.07
C LEU A 51 -26.04 28.37 38.67
N VAL A 52 -24.86 28.75 39.15
CA VAL A 52 -23.64 27.98 38.88
C VAL A 52 -23.80 26.58 39.48
N HIS A 53 -23.44 25.56 38.70
CA HIS A 53 -23.54 24.19 39.17
C HIS A 53 -22.61 23.95 40.37
N GLY A 54 -23.13 23.35 41.44
CA GLY A 54 -22.40 23.15 42.71
C GLY A 54 -21.06 22.36 42.58
N ASN A 55 -20.91 21.64 41.47
CA ASN A 55 -19.65 20.94 41.17
C ASN A 55 -18.73 21.76 40.20
N ALA A 56 -19.11 22.99 39.85
CA ALA A 56 -18.27 23.81 39.03
C ALA A 56 -16.96 24.14 39.76
N GLY A 57 -15.82 23.87 39.16
CA GLY A 57 -14.50 24.05 39.79
C GLY A 57 -14.05 22.91 40.71
N ARG A 58 -14.89 21.95 41.05
CA ARG A 58 -14.48 20.78 41.83
C ARG A 58 -13.68 19.81 40.99
N VAL A 59 -12.59 19.31 41.54
CA VAL A 59 -11.81 18.23 40.92
C VAL A 59 -12.69 16.98 40.83
N SER A 60 -12.75 16.36 39.67
CA SER A 60 -13.51 15.11 39.46
C SER A 60 -12.98 14.00 40.37
N ASN A 61 -13.88 13.20 40.99
CA ASN A 61 -13.50 12.02 41.77
C ASN A 61 -12.71 10.98 40.94
N ARG A 62 -12.79 11.06 39.61
CA ARG A 62 -12.02 10.24 38.65
C ARG A 62 -10.72 10.89 38.19
N ALA A 63 -10.38 12.08 38.74
CA ALA A 63 -9.15 12.75 38.36
C ALA A 63 -7.94 11.95 38.84
N LYS A 64 -7.02 11.72 37.91
CA LYS A 64 -5.76 11.05 38.22
C LYS A 64 -4.85 11.94 39.06
N PRO A 65 -3.99 11.37 39.95
CA PRO A 65 -3.08 12.13 40.80
C PRO A 65 -2.15 13.05 40.00
N LYS A 66 -1.86 14.23 40.50
CA LYS A 66 -0.92 15.18 39.86
C LYS A 66 0.49 14.60 39.72
N SER A 67 0.91 13.75 40.64
CA SER A 67 2.20 13.03 40.60
C SER A 67 2.27 12.10 39.38
N LEU A 68 1.20 11.33 39.13
CA LEU A 68 1.11 10.46 37.95
C LEU A 68 1.17 11.28 36.65
N ARG A 69 0.40 12.38 36.56
CA ARG A 69 0.46 13.27 35.39
C ARG A 69 1.88 13.76 35.12
N ARG A 70 2.58 14.25 36.17
CA ARG A 70 3.98 14.71 36.03
C ARG A 70 4.92 13.61 35.54
N ARG A 71 4.82 12.39 36.12
CA ARG A 71 5.62 11.24 35.70
C ARG A 71 5.36 10.87 34.25
N VAL A 72 4.09 10.79 33.83
CA VAL A 72 3.72 10.47 32.45
C VAL A 72 4.24 11.53 31.46
N LEU A 73 4.07 12.81 31.75
CA LEU A 73 4.55 13.89 30.91
C LEU A 73 6.09 13.89 30.77
N ALA A 74 6.82 13.57 31.83
CA ALA A 74 8.27 13.41 31.78
C ALA A 74 8.68 12.25 30.85
N LEU A 75 8.00 11.10 30.95
CA LEU A 75 8.22 9.96 30.07
C LEU A 75 7.89 10.29 28.61
N LEU A 76 6.79 11.01 28.37
CA LEU A 76 6.41 11.43 27.02
C LEU A 76 7.52 12.30 26.40
N ARG A 77 8.06 13.28 27.12
CA ARG A 77 9.15 14.12 26.61
C ARG A 77 10.43 13.34 26.38
N LYS A 78 10.78 12.40 27.26
CA LYS A 78 12.03 11.65 27.22
C LYS A 78 12.03 10.52 26.20
N LYS A 79 10.93 9.73 26.13
CA LYS A 79 10.89 8.47 25.36
C LYS A 79 10.05 8.58 24.09
N TYR A 80 8.99 9.38 24.08
CA TYR A 80 7.94 9.39 23.07
C TYR A 80 7.75 10.74 22.38
N GLY A 81 8.60 11.72 22.73
CA GLY A 81 8.68 13.04 22.11
C GLY A 81 9.40 12.98 20.77
N GLY A 82 9.59 14.15 20.17
CA GLY A 82 10.24 14.37 18.89
C GLY A 82 9.58 15.51 18.12
N GLU A 83 10.03 15.73 16.91
CA GLU A 83 9.45 16.72 16.01
C GLU A 83 8.06 16.29 15.53
N VAL A 84 7.38 17.20 14.81
CA VAL A 84 6.08 16.91 14.21
C VAL A 84 6.25 15.77 13.20
N GLY A 85 5.56 14.64 13.41
CA GLY A 85 5.70 13.41 12.63
C GLY A 85 6.47 12.30 13.36
N GLU A 86 7.49 12.63 14.13
CA GLU A 86 8.26 11.65 14.90
C GLU A 86 7.63 11.30 16.26
N ARG A 87 6.97 12.28 16.88
CA ARG A 87 6.33 12.10 18.19
C ARG A 87 5.19 11.09 18.15
N PHE A 88 5.02 10.39 19.24
CA PHE A 88 3.91 9.44 19.39
C PHE A 88 2.60 10.19 19.60
N GLY A 89 1.56 9.82 18.87
CA GLY A 89 0.20 10.26 19.13
C GLY A 89 -0.35 9.68 20.44
N PRO A 90 -1.42 10.27 21.02
CA PRO A 90 -1.94 9.84 22.34
C PRO A 90 -2.26 8.36 22.44
N THR A 91 -2.76 7.74 21.35
CA THR A 91 -3.11 6.33 21.33
C THR A 91 -1.89 5.44 21.40
N LEU A 92 -0.89 5.69 20.54
CA LEU A 92 0.34 4.92 20.52
C LEU A 92 1.15 5.12 21.81
N ALA A 93 1.18 6.35 22.32
CA ALA A 93 1.85 6.67 23.59
C ALA A 93 1.21 5.95 24.78
N ALA A 94 -0.13 5.86 24.84
CA ALA A 94 -0.83 5.13 25.91
C ALA A 94 -0.50 3.63 25.89
N GLU A 95 -0.37 3.04 24.70
CA GLU A 95 0.01 1.64 24.54
C GLU A 95 1.41 1.37 25.10
N HIS A 96 2.39 2.17 24.67
CA HIS A 96 3.78 2.01 25.10
C HIS A 96 3.97 2.33 26.60
N LEU A 97 3.23 3.29 27.15
CA LEU A 97 3.23 3.54 28.60
C LEU A 97 2.73 2.31 29.39
N ALA A 98 1.72 1.62 28.89
CA ALA A 98 1.22 0.39 29.51
C ALA A 98 2.21 -0.77 29.32
N GLU A 99 2.69 -0.99 28.09
CA GLU A 99 3.55 -2.14 27.74
C GLU A 99 4.98 -2.01 28.32
N GLU A 100 5.59 -0.83 28.25
CA GLU A 100 6.99 -0.63 28.61
C GLU A 100 7.20 -0.04 30.02
N ASP A 101 6.29 0.83 30.46
CA ASP A 101 6.44 1.58 31.71
C ASP A 101 5.47 1.13 32.83
N GLY A 102 4.57 0.17 32.53
CA GLY A 102 3.56 -0.35 33.45
C GLY A 102 2.54 0.71 33.91
N ILE A 103 2.30 1.75 33.08
CA ILE A 103 1.44 2.87 33.41
C ILE A 103 0.17 2.86 32.55
N GLU A 104 -0.95 2.51 33.14
CA GLU A 104 -2.25 2.54 32.48
C GLU A 104 -2.93 3.90 32.61
N VAL A 105 -3.04 4.62 31.48
CA VAL A 105 -3.75 5.89 31.35
C VAL A 105 -4.68 5.82 30.15
N GLY A 106 -5.95 6.17 30.37
CA GLY A 106 -6.91 6.24 29.26
C GLY A 106 -6.47 7.23 28.19
N VAL A 107 -6.63 6.86 26.90
CA VAL A 107 -6.19 7.63 25.74
C VAL A 107 -6.72 9.07 25.76
N GLU A 108 -8.00 9.28 26.14
CA GLU A 108 -8.59 10.62 26.19
C GLU A 108 -7.98 11.48 27.31
N THR A 109 -7.68 10.88 28.46
CA THR A 109 -6.98 11.57 29.56
C THR A 109 -5.59 11.99 29.11
N LEU A 110 -4.85 11.06 28.49
CA LEU A 110 -3.52 11.33 27.97
C LEU A 110 -3.56 12.42 26.89
N ARG A 111 -4.52 12.34 25.96
CA ARG A 111 -4.76 13.36 24.93
C ARG A 111 -4.98 14.74 25.53
N GLY A 112 -5.81 14.83 26.56
CA GLY A 112 -6.06 16.07 27.29
C GLY A 112 -4.77 16.64 27.91
N TRP A 113 -3.94 15.79 28.52
CA TRP A 113 -2.67 16.22 29.11
C TRP A 113 -1.68 16.67 28.04
N MET A 114 -1.55 15.94 26.93
CA MET A 114 -0.67 16.28 25.82
C MET A 114 -1.07 17.59 25.14
N LEU A 115 -2.38 17.82 24.96
CA LEU A 115 -2.90 19.09 24.42
C LEU A 115 -2.58 20.27 25.33
N ALA A 116 -2.81 20.12 26.64
CA ALA A 116 -2.56 21.16 27.62
C ALA A 116 -1.08 21.56 27.74
N GLU A 117 -0.17 20.63 27.43
CA GLU A 117 1.29 20.84 27.47
C GLU A 117 1.90 21.13 26.08
N GLY A 118 1.09 21.30 25.05
CA GLY A 118 1.57 21.54 23.68
C GLY A 118 2.31 20.36 23.04
N LEU A 119 2.30 19.18 23.67
CA LEU A 119 2.96 17.98 23.16
C LEU A 119 2.23 17.36 21.99
N TRP A 120 1.00 17.72 21.76
CA TRP A 120 0.18 17.24 20.66
C TRP A 120 -0.86 18.28 20.25
N SER A 121 -1.22 18.31 18.96
CA SER A 121 -2.24 19.21 18.40
C SER A 121 -3.28 18.42 17.62
N ARG A 122 -4.53 18.90 17.60
CA ARG A 122 -5.58 18.33 16.78
C ARG A 122 -5.52 18.97 15.39
N GLU A 123 -5.15 18.19 14.39
CA GLU A 123 -5.33 18.57 13.00
C GLU A 123 -6.68 18.03 12.48
N ARG A 124 -7.62 18.92 12.21
CA ARG A 124 -8.86 18.55 11.50
C ARG A 124 -8.61 18.61 10.00
N ARG A 125 -8.43 17.46 9.36
CA ARG A 125 -8.47 17.37 7.89
C ARG A 125 -9.91 17.20 7.43
N ARG A 126 -10.41 18.08 6.56
CA ARG A 126 -11.67 17.86 5.84
C ARG A 126 -11.47 16.63 4.96
N ARG A 127 -12.30 15.61 5.15
CA ARG A 127 -12.30 14.42 4.31
C ARG A 127 -13.36 14.56 3.25
N ALA A 128 -13.03 14.26 1.98
CA ALA A 128 -14.02 14.13 0.93
C ALA A 128 -14.99 12.98 1.28
N HIS A 129 -16.26 13.15 0.89
CA HIS A 129 -17.24 12.07 1.01
C HIS A 129 -16.79 10.91 0.12
N ARG A 130 -16.72 9.71 0.67
CA ARG A 130 -16.37 8.49 -0.05
C ARG A 130 -17.39 7.42 0.25
N GLN A 131 -17.89 6.75 -0.77
CA GLN A 131 -18.73 5.58 -0.58
C GLN A 131 -17.90 4.43 -0.02
N ARG A 132 -18.44 3.72 0.95
CA ARG A 132 -17.80 2.57 1.56
C ARG A 132 -18.15 1.31 0.75
N ARG A 133 -17.14 0.63 0.19
CA ARG A 133 -17.34 -0.70 -0.39
C ARG A 133 -17.53 -1.72 0.72
N GLU A 134 -18.49 -2.62 0.55
CA GLU A 134 -18.69 -3.75 1.46
C GLU A 134 -17.46 -4.65 1.51
N ARG A 135 -17.31 -5.35 2.62
CA ARG A 135 -16.27 -6.36 2.78
C ARG A 135 -16.68 -7.64 2.09
N LYS A 136 -15.69 -8.45 1.71
CA LYS A 136 -15.93 -9.84 1.36
C LYS A 136 -16.41 -10.61 2.57
N ALA A 137 -17.10 -11.72 2.34
CA ALA A 137 -17.71 -12.49 3.42
C ALA A 137 -16.70 -13.40 4.10
N HIS A 138 -15.82 -14.05 3.32
CA HIS A 138 -14.93 -15.10 3.79
C HIS A 138 -13.48 -14.64 3.90
N PHE A 139 -12.78 -15.14 4.91
CA PHE A 139 -11.34 -14.99 5.03
C PHE A 139 -10.62 -15.68 3.87
N GLY A 140 -9.71 -14.99 3.19
CA GLY A 140 -8.99 -15.53 2.03
C GLY A 140 -9.70 -15.44 0.69
N GLU A 141 -10.96 -14.98 0.64
CA GLU A 141 -11.69 -14.76 -0.61
C GLU A 141 -11.00 -13.71 -1.49
N LEU A 142 -10.57 -12.61 -0.89
CA LEU A 142 -9.89 -11.51 -1.57
C LEU A 142 -8.84 -10.87 -0.67
N VAL A 143 -7.60 -10.83 -1.14
CA VAL A 143 -6.51 -10.18 -0.43
C VAL A 143 -5.96 -9.02 -1.26
N GLN A 144 -5.90 -7.83 -0.67
CA GLN A 144 -5.33 -6.63 -1.31
C GLN A 144 -3.82 -6.65 -1.15
N LEU A 145 -3.08 -6.54 -2.24
CA LEU A 145 -1.61 -6.47 -2.27
C LEU A 145 -1.19 -5.10 -2.79
N ASP A 146 -0.32 -4.42 -2.04
CA ASP A 146 0.22 -3.11 -2.41
C ASP A 146 1.58 -2.84 -1.77
N GLY A 147 2.39 -2.02 -2.45
CA GLY A 147 3.66 -1.53 -1.95
C GLY A 147 3.56 -0.10 -1.43
N SER A 148 4.21 0.20 -0.33
CA SER A 148 4.31 1.55 0.22
C SER A 148 5.75 1.98 0.38
N PHE A 149 6.16 2.98 -0.40
CA PHE A 149 7.44 3.65 -0.24
C PHE A 149 7.35 4.67 0.88
N HIS A 150 8.26 4.59 1.82
CA HIS A 150 8.37 5.51 2.93
C HIS A 150 9.76 5.41 3.55
N ASP A 151 10.20 6.43 4.28
CA ASP A 151 11.40 6.30 5.11
C ASP A 151 11.10 5.50 6.39
N TRP A 152 10.99 4.18 6.21
CA TRP A 152 10.64 3.25 7.29
C TRP A 152 11.65 3.23 8.42
N LEU A 153 12.90 3.56 8.12
CA LEU A 153 14.01 3.51 9.06
C LEU A 153 14.49 4.90 9.49
N GLU A 154 13.84 5.98 9.04
CA GLU A 154 14.16 7.39 9.40
C GLU A 154 15.65 7.70 9.24
N GLY A 155 16.23 7.39 8.10
CA GLY A 155 17.64 7.58 7.78
C GLY A 155 18.63 6.69 8.55
N ARG A 156 18.15 5.80 9.44
CA ARG A 156 19.01 4.85 10.20
C ARG A 156 19.48 3.66 9.38
N GLY A 157 18.89 3.42 8.23
CA GLY A 157 19.21 2.36 7.29
C GLY A 157 18.75 2.72 5.88
N ARG A 158 18.83 1.75 4.94
CA ARG A 158 18.35 1.97 3.58
C ARG A 158 16.84 2.21 3.58
N GLY A 159 16.39 3.17 2.78
CA GLY A 159 14.98 3.34 2.44
C GLY A 159 14.42 2.07 1.83
N GLY A 160 13.10 1.97 1.71
CA GLY A 160 12.52 0.77 1.17
C GLY A 160 11.03 0.85 0.91
N CYS A 161 10.52 -0.23 0.33
CA CYS A 161 9.11 -0.47 0.07
C CYS A 161 8.56 -1.53 1.03
N LEU A 162 7.52 -1.19 1.76
CA LEU A 162 6.76 -2.15 2.56
C LEU A 162 5.71 -2.82 1.68
N MET A 163 5.95 -4.07 1.30
CA MET A 163 4.94 -4.90 0.66
C MET A 163 3.92 -5.34 1.69
N ASN A 164 2.65 -5.06 1.44
CA ASN A 164 1.58 -5.29 2.40
C ASN A 164 0.44 -6.09 1.76
N MET A 165 0.04 -7.17 2.41
CA MET A 165 -1.14 -7.95 2.09
C MET A 165 -2.18 -7.73 3.18
N VAL A 166 -3.40 -7.42 2.77
CA VAL A 166 -4.53 -7.15 3.69
C VAL A 166 -5.76 -7.92 3.21
N ASP A 167 -6.23 -8.83 4.02
CA ASP A 167 -7.48 -9.54 3.73
C ASP A 167 -8.69 -8.58 3.75
N ASP A 168 -9.53 -8.70 2.76
CA ASP A 168 -10.67 -7.81 2.58
C ASP A 168 -11.77 -8.03 3.60
N ALA A 169 -12.02 -9.26 4.00
CA ALA A 169 -13.04 -9.63 4.97
C ALA A 169 -12.65 -9.20 6.39
N THR A 170 -11.49 -9.61 6.84
CA THR A 170 -11.07 -9.48 8.23
C THR A 170 -10.20 -8.26 8.50
N GLY A 171 -9.46 -7.79 7.49
CA GLY A 171 -8.39 -6.80 7.66
C GLY A 171 -7.10 -7.39 8.23
N THR A 172 -7.02 -8.72 8.32
CA THR A 172 -5.77 -9.41 8.68
C THR A 172 -4.65 -8.99 7.75
N THR A 173 -3.52 -8.66 8.33
CA THR A 173 -2.40 -8.04 7.63
C THR A 173 -1.14 -8.88 7.77
N LEU A 174 -0.38 -8.97 6.69
CA LEU A 174 0.99 -9.47 6.66
C LEU A 174 1.82 -8.56 5.76
N CYS A 175 2.98 -8.14 6.24
CA CYS A 175 3.84 -7.25 5.48
C CYS A 175 5.32 -7.65 5.57
N ARG A 176 6.08 -7.26 4.53
CA ARG A 176 7.53 -7.44 4.44
C ARG A 176 8.17 -6.19 3.87
N LEU A 177 9.32 -5.81 4.41
CA LEU A 177 10.12 -4.68 3.95
C LEU A 177 11.19 -5.17 2.97
N GLY A 178 11.29 -4.52 1.82
CA GLY A 178 12.31 -4.75 0.80
C GLY A 178 12.91 -3.43 0.33
N GLU A 179 13.91 -3.46 -0.53
CA GLU A 179 14.53 -2.25 -1.09
C GLU A 179 13.56 -1.56 -2.06
N GLU A 180 12.91 -2.34 -2.90
CA GLU A 180 12.01 -1.85 -3.96
C GLU A 180 10.77 -2.73 -4.10
N GLU A 181 9.78 -2.26 -4.86
CA GLU A 181 8.63 -3.04 -5.27
C GLU A 181 8.97 -3.87 -6.50
N THR A 182 9.60 -5.01 -6.28
CA THR A 182 9.99 -5.96 -7.33
C THR A 182 9.06 -7.16 -7.38
N ILE A 183 9.20 -7.99 -8.41
CA ILE A 183 8.52 -9.29 -8.48
C ILE A 183 8.88 -10.14 -7.25
N TRP A 184 10.14 -10.16 -6.86
CA TRP A 184 10.61 -10.92 -5.70
C TRP A 184 10.07 -10.40 -4.38
N ALA A 185 9.91 -9.08 -4.23
CA ALA A 185 9.26 -8.50 -3.07
C ALA A 185 7.79 -8.93 -2.95
N ALA A 186 7.06 -8.92 -4.08
CA ALA A 186 5.68 -9.39 -4.14
C ALA A 186 5.57 -10.90 -3.87
N VAL A 187 6.45 -11.70 -4.48
CA VAL A 187 6.56 -13.15 -4.23
C VAL A 187 6.90 -13.45 -2.78
N GLY A 188 7.82 -12.69 -2.19
CA GLY A 188 8.25 -12.88 -0.80
C GLY A 188 7.11 -12.68 0.20
N VAL A 189 6.27 -11.65 0.03
CA VAL A 189 5.12 -11.42 0.91
C VAL A 189 4.00 -12.44 0.64
N LEU A 190 3.76 -12.81 -0.64
CA LEU A 190 2.77 -13.82 -1.01
C LEU A 190 3.16 -15.21 -0.47
N ARG A 191 4.42 -15.59 -0.56
CA ARG A 191 4.93 -16.83 0.04
C ARG A 191 4.68 -16.89 1.54
N ALA A 192 5.05 -15.83 2.25
CA ALA A 192 4.83 -15.74 3.69
C ALA A 192 3.33 -15.80 4.05
N TRP A 193 2.46 -15.23 3.22
CA TRP A 193 1.01 -15.34 3.38
C TRP A 193 0.54 -16.79 3.22
N ILE A 194 0.95 -17.45 2.12
CA ILE A 194 0.56 -18.84 1.81
C ILE A 194 1.04 -19.82 2.88
N GLU A 195 2.25 -19.64 3.36
CA GLU A 195 2.82 -20.49 4.43
C GLU A 195 2.07 -20.34 5.75
N ARG A 196 1.48 -19.18 6.02
CA ARG A 196 0.78 -18.89 7.26
C ARG A 196 -0.71 -19.18 7.23
N TYR A 197 -1.38 -18.85 6.13
CA TYR A 197 -2.85 -18.88 6.04
C TYR A 197 -3.36 -19.80 4.93
N GLY A 198 -2.57 -20.08 3.92
CA GLY A 198 -2.98 -20.79 2.72
C GLY A 198 -3.03 -19.88 1.49
N VAL A 199 -3.42 -20.45 0.35
CA VAL A 199 -3.48 -19.76 -0.94
C VAL A 199 -4.77 -18.97 -1.05
N PRO A 200 -4.76 -17.63 -1.17
CA PRO A 200 -5.98 -16.83 -1.32
C PRO A 200 -6.65 -17.10 -2.68
N ARG A 201 -7.97 -16.93 -2.77
CA ARG A 201 -8.71 -17.11 -4.04
C ARG A 201 -8.37 -16.02 -5.05
N ALA A 202 -8.31 -14.77 -4.61
CA ALA A 202 -8.01 -13.65 -5.48
C ALA A 202 -7.07 -12.63 -4.81
N LEU A 203 -6.26 -11.97 -5.64
CA LEU A 203 -5.45 -10.83 -5.27
C LEU A 203 -6.00 -9.57 -5.95
N TYR A 204 -6.08 -8.49 -5.19
CA TYR A 204 -6.45 -7.17 -5.68
C TYR A 204 -5.20 -6.28 -5.74
N THR A 205 -4.73 -5.96 -6.95
CA THR A 205 -3.45 -5.27 -7.19
C THR A 205 -3.65 -4.00 -8.00
N ASP A 206 -2.59 -3.18 -8.11
CA ASP A 206 -2.53 -2.06 -9.06
C ASP A 206 -2.34 -2.53 -10.50
N TRP A 207 -2.58 -1.61 -11.43
CA TRP A 207 -2.14 -1.70 -12.82
C TRP A 207 -0.64 -1.42 -12.95
N LYS A 208 0.21 -2.20 -12.30
CA LYS A 208 1.65 -2.14 -12.47
C LYS A 208 2.12 -3.31 -13.33
N ASN A 209 3.14 -3.08 -14.14
CA ASN A 209 3.71 -4.09 -15.04
C ASN A 209 4.20 -5.37 -14.33
N VAL A 210 4.41 -5.29 -13.03
CA VAL A 210 4.73 -6.46 -12.19
C VAL A 210 3.54 -7.43 -12.14
N TYR A 211 2.33 -6.90 -11.99
CA TYR A 211 1.12 -7.70 -11.77
C TYR A 211 0.34 -7.94 -13.06
N ILE A 212 0.09 -6.87 -13.81
CA ILE A 212 -0.71 -6.89 -15.04
C ILE A 212 -0.05 -5.94 -16.04
N ARG A 213 0.02 -6.34 -17.31
CA ARG A 213 0.44 -5.46 -18.38
C ARG A 213 -0.58 -5.44 -19.52
N GLU A 214 -0.64 -4.34 -20.21
CA GLU A 214 -1.43 -4.25 -21.43
C GLU A 214 -0.76 -5.01 -22.60
N PRO A 215 -1.57 -5.65 -23.46
CA PRO A 215 -1.05 -6.27 -24.67
C PRO A 215 -0.43 -5.23 -25.61
N ASN A 216 0.71 -5.55 -26.19
CA ASN A 216 1.30 -4.74 -27.26
C ASN A 216 0.48 -4.84 -28.55
N ALA A 217 0.83 -4.02 -29.57
CA ALA A 217 0.06 -3.99 -30.82
C ALA A 217 -0.04 -5.38 -31.50
N GLY A 218 1.06 -6.14 -31.51
CA GLY A 218 1.07 -7.49 -32.09
C GLY A 218 0.26 -8.51 -31.30
N GLU A 219 0.29 -8.45 -29.99
CA GLU A 219 -0.52 -9.32 -29.10
C GLU A 219 -2.02 -8.99 -29.22
N ARG A 220 -2.37 -7.69 -29.32
CA ARG A 220 -3.76 -7.25 -29.59
C ARG A 220 -4.27 -7.81 -30.91
N MET A 221 -3.45 -7.77 -31.97
CA MET A 221 -3.81 -8.34 -33.27
C MET A 221 -4.03 -9.85 -33.22
N ARG A 222 -3.30 -10.57 -32.38
CA ARG A 222 -3.45 -12.02 -32.20
C ARG A 222 -4.52 -12.41 -31.16
N GLY A 223 -5.14 -11.42 -30.49
CA GLY A 223 -6.09 -11.66 -29.38
C GLY A 223 -5.43 -12.26 -28.14
N GLU A 224 -4.11 -12.10 -27.97
CA GLU A 224 -3.37 -12.67 -26.85
C GLU A 224 -3.47 -11.74 -25.64
N VAL A 225 -3.76 -12.32 -24.48
CA VAL A 225 -3.71 -11.64 -23.19
C VAL A 225 -2.33 -11.92 -22.57
N PRO A 226 -1.47 -10.89 -22.43
CA PRO A 226 -0.14 -11.10 -21.91
C PRO A 226 -0.18 -11.46 -20.41
N VAL A 227 0.54 -12.50 -20.04
CA VAL A 227 0.68 -12.92 -18.66
C VAL A 227 2.04 -12.46 -18.14
N THR A 228 2.05 -11.72 -17.03
CA THR A 228 3.30 -11.34 -16.35
C THR A 228 3.90 -12.55 -15.63
N GLN A 229 5.17 -12.46 -15.22
CA GLN A 229 5.79 -13.53 -14.44
C GLN A 229 5.05 -13.78 -13.12
N PHE A 230 4.66 -12.72 -12.42
CA PHE A 230 3.85 -12.83 -11.21
C PHE A 230 2.46 -13.42 -11.52
N GLY A 231 1.83 -12.97 -12.61
CA GLY A 231 0.56 -13.53 -13.08
C GLY A 231 0.63 -15.02 -13.35
N ARG A 232 1.70 -15.50 -14.01
CA ARG A 232 1.96 -16.94 -14.24
C ARG A 232 2.06 -17.71 -12.93
N MET A 233 2.76 -17.16 -11.94
CA MET A 233 2.89 -17.76 -10.61
C MET A 233 1.53 -17.87 -9.91
N CYS A 234 0.74 -16.79 -9.97
CA CYS A 234 -0.62 -16.78 -9.43
C CYS A 234 -1.54 -17.80 -10.12
N GLN A 235 -1.52 -17.88 -11.46
CA GLN A 235 -2.29 -18.87 -12.21
C GLN A 235 -1.92 -20.31 -11.82
N ALA A 236 -0.62 -20.59 -11.64
CA ALA A 236 -0.13 -21.89 -11.20
C ALA A 236 -0.59 -22.27 -9.77
N LEU A 237 -0.97 -21.27 -8.97
CA LEU A 237 -1.53 -21.44 -7.63
C LEU A 237 -3.06 -21.43 -7.61
N GLY A 238 -3.72 -21.14 -8.74
CA GLY A 238 -5.17 -20.96 -8.80
C GLY A 238 -5.65 -19.61 -8.23
N ILE A 239 -4.76 -18.62 -8.17
CA ILE A 239 -5.08 -17.27 -7.68
C ILE A 239 -5.53 -16.40 -8.85
N GLU A 240 -6.70 -15.79 -8.75
CA GLU A 240 -7.15 -14.76 -9.68
C GLU A 240 -6.51 -13.40 -9.35
N ILE A 241 -6.11 -12.64 -10.35
CA ILE A 241 -5.62 -11.27 -10.17
C ILE A 241 -6.68 -10.29 -10.67
N TRP A 242 -7.16 -9.44 -9.78
CA TRP A 242 -8.10 -8.37 -10.07
C TRP A 242 -7.38 -7.02 -10.06
N ALA A 243 -7.38 -6.33 -11.20
CA ALA A 243 -6.82 -4.99 -11.28
C ALA A 243 -7.74 -3.96 -10.64
N ALA A 244 -7.21 -3.10 -9.80
CA ALA A 244 -7.96 -2.01 -9.22
C ALA A 244 -8.30 -0.96 -10.28
N SER A 245 -9.57 -0.78 -10.58
CA SER A 245 -10.06 0.25 -11.51
C SER A 245 -10.02 1.66 -10.91
N SER A 246 -9.87 1.80 -9.61
CA SER A 246 -9.81 3.07 -8.91
C SER A 246 -9.05 2.98 -7.58
N PRO A 247 -8.44 4.08 -7.09
CA PRO A 247 -7.82 4.12 -5.77
C PRO A 247 -8.77 3.74 -4.63
N GLN A 248 -10.07 4.12 -4.74
CA GLN A 248 -11.08 3.81 -3.73
C GLN A 248 -11.30 2.31 -3.55
N ALA A 249 -11.08 1.54 -4.61
CA ALA A 249 -11.23 0.10 -4.59
C ALA A 249 -10.22 -0.58 -3.64
N LYS A 250 -9.03 0.01 -3.46
CA LYS A 250 -7.96 -0.45 -2.55
C LYS A 250 -7.94 0.27 -1.19
N GLY A 251 -9.01 0.94 -0.81
CA GLY A 251 -9.08 1.78 0.38
C GLY A 251 -8.76 1.10 1.73
N ARG A 252 -8.69 -0.25 1.79
CA ARG A 252 -8.29 -0.98 3.00
C ARG A 252 -6.78 -1.02 3.16
N VAL A 253 -6.07 -1.41 2.10
CA VAL A 253 -4.60 -1.43 2.13
C VAL A 253 -4.03 -0.02 2.25
N GLU A 254 -4.61 0.99 1.58
CA GLU A 254 -4.21 2.40 1.74
C GLU A 254 -4.36 2.89 3.20
N ARG A 255 -5.49 2.56 3.84
CA ARG A 255 -5.69 2.91 5.26
C ARG A 255 -4.70 2.17 6.16
N ASN A 256 -4.40 0.94 5.82
CA ASN A 256 -3.45 0.12 6.55
C ASN A 256 -2.04 0.72 6.41
N HIS A 257 -1.63 1.17 5.22
CA HIS A 257 -0.38 1.90 5.02
C HIS A 257 -0.27 3.14 5.90
N GLY A 258 -1.33 3.96 5.97
CA GLY A 258 -1.34 5.11 6.88
C GLY A 258 -1.16 4.72 8.35
N THR A 259 -1.70 3.58 8.76
CA THR A 259 -1.50 3.04 10.11
C THR A 259 -0.06 2.57 10.32
N HIS A 260 0.53 1.90 9.33
CA HIS A 260 1.93 1.48 9.39
C HIS A 260 2.90 2.67 9.42
N GLN A 261 2.69 3.67 8.57
CA GLN A 261 3.49 4.89 8.54
C GLN A 261 3.45 5.63 9.88
N ASP A 262 2.30 5.71 10.55
CA ASP A 262 2.22 6.30 11.89
C ASP A 262 2.86 5.44 12.99
N ARG A 263 2.74 4.10 12.92
CA ARG A 263 3.08 3.21 14.03
C ARG A 263 4.37 2.43 13.84
N LEU A 264 4.56 1.80 12.68
CA LEU A 264 5.69 0.90 12.43
C LEU A 264 7.02 1.65 12.50
N VAL A 265 7.11 2.82 11.86
CA VAL A 265 8.31 3.66 11.86
C VAL A 265 8.81 3.92 13.29
N LYS A 266 7.89 4.33 14.16
CA LYS A 266 8.17 4.62 15.57
C LYS A 266 8.56 3.38 16.38
N LYS A 267 7.91 2.23 16.11
CA LYS A 267 8.25 0.96 16.74
C LYS A 267 9.63 0.44 16.30
N LEU A 268 9.96 0.54 15.00
CA LEU A 268 11.29 0.22 14.49
C LEU A 268 12.38 1.08 15.12
N ARG A 269 12.13 2.38 15.31
CA ARG A 269 13.03 3.30 16.03
C ARG A 269 13.24 2.85 17.48
N ARG A 270 12.17 2.53 18.19
CA ARG A 270 12.25 2.06 19.59
C ARG A 270 13.05 0.78 19.75
N LYS A 271 12.90 -0.15 18.82
CA LYS A 271 13.65 -1.41 18.76
C LYS A 271 15.08 -1.25 18.20
N LYS A 272 15.48 -0.01 17.81
CA LYS A 272 16.78 0.31 17.19
C LYS A 272 17.09 -0.51 15.94
N ILE A 273 16.06 -0.91 15.20
CA ILE A 273 16.19 -1.70 13.98
C ILE A 273 16.73 -0.81 12.86
N ARG A 274 17.73 -1.32 12.11
CA ARG A 274 18.45 -0.60 11.05
C ARG A 274 18.54 -1.37 9.73
N THR A 275 18.21 -2.67 9.72
CA THR A 275 18.29 -3.49 8.51
C THR A 275 16.90 -4.01 8.13
N HIS A 276 16.70 -4.26 6.82
CA HIS A 276 15.46 -4.88 6.34
C HIS A 276 15.29 -6.32 6.89
N ALA A 277 16.38 -7.04 7.10
CA ALA A 277 16.35 -8.40 7.66
C ALA A 277 15.80 -8.41 9.09
N ASP A 278 16.33 -7.53 9.97
CA ASP A 278 15.83 -7.41 11.34
C ASP A 278 14.40 -6.86 11.38
N ALA A 279 14.07 -5.92 10.48
CA ALA A 279 12.71 -5.41 10.34
C ALA A 279 11.74 -6.53 9.95
N ASN A 280 12.09 -7.39 9.02
CA ASN A 280 11.25 -8.50 8.59
C ASN A 280 11.06 -9.55 9.69
N ARG A 281 12.08 -9.81 10.49
CA ARG A 281 11.93 -10.68 11.68
C ARG A 281 10.95 -10.06 12.68
N TYR A 282 11.12 -8.78 13.00
CA TYR A 282 10.21 -8.06 13.89
C TYR A 282 8.78 -7.99 13.34
N LEU A 283 8.61 -7.75 12.03
CA LEU A 283 7.31 -7.76 11.37
C LEU A 283 6.60 -9.10 11.53
N ALA A 284 7.30 -10.20 11.30
CA ALA A 284 6.73 -11.54 11.34
C ALA A 284 6.41 -12.02 12.78
N GLU A 285 7.30 -11.77 13.72
CA GLU A 285 7.23 -12.32 15.07
C GLU A 285 6.40 -11.45 16.04
N GLU A 286 6.49 -10.12 15.92
CA GLU A 286 5.88 -9.22 16.89
C GLU A 286 4.83 -8.28 16.26
N TYR A 287 5.20 -7.51 15.24
CA TYR A 287 4.39 -6.40 14.78
C TYR A 287 3.08 -6.83 14.10
N CYS A 288 3.14 -7.72 13.11
CA CYS A 288 1.93 -8.16 12.42
C CYS A 288 0.97 -8.93 13.34
N PRO A 289 1.43 -9.84 14.24
CA PRO A 289 0.57 -10.45 15.24
C PRO A 289 -0.13 -9.42 16.14
N GLN A 290 0.59 -8.45 16.71
CA GLN A 290 0.03 -7.38 17.54
C GLN A 290 -0.94 -6.49 16.75
N HIS A 291 -0.59 -6.15 15.51
CA HIS A 291 -1.44 -5.37 14.63
C HIS A 291 -2.76 -6.09 14.35
N ASN A 292 -2.71 -7.37 14.01
CA ASN A 292 -3.89 -8.18 13.71
C ASN A 292 -4.77 -8.37 14.95
N ALA A 293 -4.19 -8.68 16.11
CA ALA A 293 -4.93 -8.78 17.36
C ALA A 293 -5.72 -7.50 17.69
N ARG A 294 -5.23 -6.34 17.25
CA ARG A 294 -5.85 -5.05 17.54
C ARG A 294 -6.84 -4.57 16.49
N TYR A 295 -6.57 -4.83 15.21
CA TYR A 295 -7.29 -4.21 14.09
C TYR A 295 -8.05 -5.18 13.21
N ALA A 296 -7.70 -6.46 13.24
CA ALA A 296 -8.47 -7.46 12.53
C ALA A 296 -9.82 -7.69 13.23
N GLN A 297 -10.80 -8.05 12.45
CA GLN A 297 -12.16 -8.39 12.92
C GLN A 297 -12.54 -9.76 12.39
N PRO A 298 -13.48 -10.46 12.99
CA PRO A 298 -14.02 -11.70 12.44
C PRO A 298 -14.58 -11.48 11.04
N ALA A 299 -14.45 -12.47 10.16
CA ALA A 299 -15.15 -12.51 8.89
C ALA A 299 -16.66 -12.59 9.10
N ALA A 300 -17.44 -12.18 8.11
CA ALA A 300 -18.89 -12.25 8.16
C ALA A 300 -19.40 -13.69 8.11
N ALA A 301 -18.70 -14.54 7.35
CA ALA A 301 -18.93 -15.98 7.26
C ALA A 301 -17.76 -16.73 7.94
N PRO A 302 -18.04 -17.86 8.61
CA PRO A 302 -17.05 -18.60 9.38
C PRO A 302 -16.09 -19.43 8.52
N GLU A 303 -16.44 -19.72 7.28
CA GLU A 303 -15.65 -20.55 6.38
C GLU A 303 -14.40 -19.80 5.90
N ASP A 304 -13.28 -20.49 5.89
CA ASP A 304 -12.01 -20.01 5.34
C ASP A 304 -11.90 -20.43 3.88
N ASP A 305 -11.78 -19.46 2.99
CA ASP A 305 -11.71 -19.67 1.54
C ASP A 305 -10.31 -19.93 1.00
N HIS A 306 -9.28 -19.92 1.85
CA HIS A 306 -7.94 -20.26 1.41
C HIS A 306 -7.87 -21.70 0.92
N LEU A 307 -7.16 -21.90 -0.19
CA LEU A 307 -6.77 -23.25 -0.60
C LEU A 307 -5.57 -23.72 0.26
N PRO A 308 -5.46 -25.03 0.50
CA PRO A 308 -4.32 -25.58 1.21
C PRO A 308 -2.98 -25.18 0.56
N SER A 309 -1.97 -24.90 1.38
CA SER A 309 -0.62 -24.62 0.87
C SER A 309 -0.08 -25.84 0.12
N PRO A 310 0.45 -25.66 -1.10
CA PRO A 310 1.00 -26.79 -1.87
C PRO A 310 2.34 -27.32 -1.32
N GLY A 311 2.83 -26.74 -0.23
CA GLY A 311 4.08 -27.08 0.40
C GLY A 311 5.32 -26.42 -0.21
N ALA A 312 6.37 -26.28 0.58
CA ALA A 312 7.57 -25.50 0.24
C ALA A 312 8.24 -25.92 -1.07
N ARG A 313 8.33 -27.24 -1.35
CA ARG A 313 8.97 -27.78 -2.57
C ARG A 313 8.21 -27.37 -3.84
N LYS A 314 6.85 -27.38 -3.81
CA LYS A 314 6.03 -26.97 -4.94
C LYS A 314 6.02 -25.45 -5.09
N LEU A 315 5.97 -24.70 -4.00
CA LEU A 315 6.11 -23.24 -4.01
C LEU A 315 7.44 -22.80 -4.63
N ALA A 316 8.56 -23.45 -4.28
CA ALA A 316 9.87 -23.15 -4.86
C ALA A 316 9.93 -23.41 -6.39
N LYS A 317 9.16 -24.37 -6.90
CA LYS A 317 9.05 -24.60 -8.35
C LYS A 317 8.16 -23.58 -9.06
N ILE A 318 7.15 -23.05 -8.37
CA ILE A 318 6.22 -22.05 -8.93
C ILE A 318 6.87 -20.67 -8.90
N PHE A 319 7.48 -20.30 -7.79
CA PHE A 319 8.10 -19.01 -7.55
C PHE A 319 9.52 -18.93 -8.16
N ARG A 320 9.56 -18.90 -9.49
CA ARG A 320 10.77 -18.69 -10.30
C ARG A 320 10.39 -17.89 -11.53
N LEU A 321 11.29 -17.08 -12.03
CA LEU A 321 11.11 -16.43 -13.33
C LEU A 321 11.35 -17.44 -14.43
N GLU A 322 10.54 -17.45 -15.45
CA GLU A 322 10.66 -18.38 -16.58
C GLU A 322 10.76 -17.59 -17.89
N THR A 323 11.84 -17.81 -18.63
CA THR A 323 12.07 -17.14 -19.91
C THR A 323 12.37 -18.20 -20.97
N GLU A 324 11.63 -18.18 -22.07
CA GLU A 324 11.98 -19.00 -23.22
C GLU A 324 13.17 -18.42 -23.95
N ARG A 325 14.16 -19.25 -24.26
CA ARG A 325 15.35 -18.94 -25.05
C ARG A 325 15.56 -19.98 -26.15
N VAL A 326 16.16 -19.56 -27.23
CA VAL A 326 16.54 -20.47 -28.31
C VAL A 326 17.97 -20.93 -28.08
N LEU A 327 18.17 -22.23 -28.15
CA LEU A 327 19.50 -22.83 -28.07
C LEU A 327 20.23 -22.59 -29.41
N SER A 328 21.45 -22.06 -29.34
CA SER A 328 22.26 -21.83 -30.54
C SER A 328 22.76 -23.16 -31.16
N ASN A 329 23.40 -23.09 -32.35
CA ASN A 329 23.94 -24.28 -33.04
C ASN A 329 25.05 -24.97 -32.22
N ASP A 330 25.74 -24.20 -31.39
CA ASP A 330 26.82 -24.62 -30.50
C ASP A 330 26.32 -24.90 -29.07
N TRP A 331 25.01 -25.11 -28.90
CA TRP A 331 24.36 -25.38 -27.61
C TRP A 331 24.62 -24.34 -26.52
N VAL A 332 24.66 -23.07 -26.92
CA VAL A 332 24.76 -21.96 -25.96
C VAL A 332 23.41 -21.26 -25.84
N VAL A 333 23.03 -20.97 -24.61
CA VAL A 333 21.87 -20.12 -24.24
C VAL A 333 22.39 -18.78 -23.81
N GLN A 334 21.86 -17.71 -24.38
CA GLN A 334 22.13 -16.36 -23.92
C GLN A 334 20.98 -15.87 -23.03
N HIS A 335 21.32 -15.47 -21.81
CA HIS A 335 20.36 -14.90 -20.86
C HIS A 335 21.06 -13.79 -20.06
N GLU A 336 20.47 -12.61 -19.97
CA GLU A 336 20.99 -11.43 -19.24
C GLU A 336 22.48 -11.10 -19.53
N ASN A 337 22.85 -11.09 -20.79
CA ASN A 337 24.22 -10.86 -21.26
C ASN A 337 25.26 -11.91 -20.81
N ARG A 338 24.80 -13.01 -20.24
CA ARG A 338 25.65 -14.16 -19.87
C ARG A 338 25.38 -15.31 -20.83
N LEU A 339 26.39 -16.16 -21.01
CA LEU A 339 26.36 -17.29 -21.91
C LEU A 339 26.48 -18.60 -21.15
N TYR A 340 25.57 -19.52 -21.44
CA TYR A 340 25.45 -20.80 -20.74
C TYR A 340 25.59 -21.93 -21.76
N GLN A 341 26.71 -22.63 -21.74
CA GLN A 341 26.94 -23.81 -22.57
C GLN A 341 26.20 -24.99 -21.97
N VAL A 342 25.26 -25.53 -22.70
CA VAL A 342 24.58 -26.79 -22.32
C VAL A 342 25.53 -27.94 -22.56
N GLU A 343 25.76 -28.77 -21.53
CA GLU A 343 26.60 -29.95 -21.62
C GLU A 343 25.90 -31.07 -22.40
N ARG A 344 26.68 -31.90 -23.08
CA ARG A 344 26.16 -33.09 -23.74
C ARG A 344 25.58 -34.04 -22.68
N GLN A 345 24.30 -34.30 -22.78
CA GLN A 345 23.60 -35.24 -21.91
C GLN A 345 23.09 -36.39 -22.78
N SER A 346 22.61 -37.45 -22.15
CA SER A 346 22.09 -38.64 -22.80
C SER A 346 21.03 -38.33 -23.88
N GLN A 347 20.38 -39.32 -24.45
CA GLN A 347 19.48 -39.28 -25.61
C GLN A 347 18.36 -38.22 -25.62
N HIS A 348 18.14 -37.50 -24.52
CA HIS A 348 17.06 -36.50 -24.37
C HIS A 348 17.58 -35.05 -24.32
N HIS A 349 18.74 -34.74 -24.90
CA HIS A 349 19.23 -33.37 -24.94
C HIS A 349 18.41 -32.50 -25.92
N ALA A 350 18.33 -31.20 -25.63
CA ALA A 350 17.66 -30.25 -26.49
C ALA A 350 18.37 -30.17 -27.85
N PRO A 351 17.65 -30.25 -28.97
CA PRO A 351 18.26 -30.07 -30.28
C PRO A 351 18.74 -28.64 -30.46
N ALA A 352 19.80 -28.45 -31.25
CA ALA A 352 20.22 -27.11 -31.68
C ALA A 352 19.03 -26.36 -32.30
N LYS A 353 18.90 -25.06 -32.03
CA LYS A 353 17.76 -24.19 -32.36
C LYS A 353 16.45 -24.56 -31.63
N GLY A 354 16.47 -25.54 -30.72
CA GLY A 354 15.34 -25.84 -29.85
C GLY A 354 15.05 -24.74 -28.85
N LYS A 355 13.81 -24.60 -28.46
CA LYS A 355 13.41 -23.71 -27.36
C LYS A 355 13.69 -24.38 -26.02
N VAL A 356 14.37 -23.69 -25.14
CA VAL A 356 14.63 -24.09 -23.76
C VAL A 356 14.03 -23.03 -22.81
N ARG A 357 13.68 -23.47 -21.61
CA ARG A 357 13.17 -22.59 -20.56
C ARG A 357 14.28 -22.32 -19.54
N VAL A 358 14.67 -21.07 -19.41
CA VAL A 358 15.58 -20.60 -18.36
C VAL A 358 14.73 -20.22 -17.17
N CYS A 359 14.99 -20.85 -16.03
CA CYS A 359 14.31 -20.64 -14.77
C CYS A 359 15.27 -19.99 -13.77
N GLU A 360 14.96 -18.77 -13.35
CA GLU A 360 15.72 -18.04 -12.35
C GLU A 360 14.98 -18.04 -11.02
N LYS A 361 15.70 -18.33 -9.95
CA LYS A 361 15.17 -18.33 -8.58
C LYS A 361 15.52 -17.03 -7.86
N GLU A 362 14.89 -16.80 -6.71
CA GLU A 362 15.11 -15.63 -5.86
C GLU A 362 16.58 -15.46 -5.42
N ASP A 363 17.32 -16.56 -5.25
CA ASP A 363 18.74 -16.57 -4.91
C ASP A 363 19.68 -16.30 -6.10
N GLY A 364 19.11 -15.99 -7.27
CA GLY A 364 19.86 -15.79 -8.53
C GLY A 364 20.35 -17.08 -9.18
N SER A 365 20.06 -18.25 -8.61
CA SER A 365 20.42 -19.52 -9.21
C SER A 365 19.58 -19.80 -10.46
N LEU A 366 20.23 -20.33 -11.50
CA LEU A 366 19.60 -20.61 -12.79
C LEU A 366 19.44 -22.11 -13.01
N GLU A 367 18.33 -22.49 -13.58
CA GLU A 367 18.06 -23.82 -14.11
C GLU A 367 17.63 -23.72 -15.56
N ILE A 368 18.17 -24.54 -16.43
CA ILE A 368 17.76 -24.62 -17.83
C ILE A 368 16.99 -25.91 -18.03
N HIS A 369 15.79 -25.81 -18.58
CA HIS A 369 14.90 -26.94 -18.78
C HIS A 369 14.54 -27.09 -20.26
N TYR A 370 14.49 -28.35 -20.70
CA TYR A 370 13.93 -28.75 -21.99
C TYR A 370 12.89 -29.84 -21.76
N ARG A 371 11.64 -29.62 -22.18
CA ARG A 371 10.51 -30.56 -21.99
C ARG A 371 10.47 -31.10 -20.56
N GLU A 372 10.44 -30.22 -19.56
CA GLU A 372 10.40 -30.52 -18.12
C GLU A 372 11.66 -31.22 -17.54
N GLN A 373 12.66 -31.52 -18.36
CA GLN A 373 13.93 -32.08 -17.87
C GLN A 373 14.95 -30.97 -17.63
N LYS A 374 15.61 -31.02 -16.48
CA LYS A 374 16.70 -30.10 -16.13
C LYS A 374 17.95 -30.48 -16.89
N LEU A 375 18.50 -29.50 -17.64
CA LEU A 375 19.74 -29.66 -18.37
C LEU A 375 20.96 -29.29 -17.48
N LYS A 376 22.07 -29.97 -17.68
CA LYS A 376 23.36 -29.57 -17.12
C LYS A 376 23.96 -28.51 -18.03
N TRP A 377 24.54 -27.49 -17.44
CA TRP A 377 25.15 -26.38 -18.15
C TRP A 377 26.34 -25.81 -17.39
N LYS A 378 27.21 -25.08 -18.10
CA LYS A 378 28.35 -24.36 -17.56
C LYS A 378 28.33 -22.94 -18.10
N GLU A 379 28.57 -21.96 -17.24
CA GLU A 379 28.75 -20.58 -17.69
C GLU A 379 30.09 -20.42 -18.41
N ILE A 380 30.07 -19.67 -19.53
CA ILE A 380 31.24 -19.39 -20.36
C ILE A 380 31.38 -17.89 -20.58
N ALA A 381 32.63 -17.40 -20.60
CA ALA A 381 32.91 -15.96 -20.79
C ALA A 381 32.73 -15.50 -22.23
N ALA A 382 32.89 -16.40 -23.20
CA ALA A 382 32.71 -16.13 -24.64
C ALA A 382 32.06 -17.33 -25.32
N ARG A 383 31.43 -17.11 -26.48
CA ARG A 383 30.95 -18.23 -27.31
C ARG A 383 32.14 -19.10 -27.73
N PRO A 384 32.01 -20.43 -27.69
CA PRO A 384 33.03 -21.31 -28.22
C PRO A 384 33.29 -20.91 -29.69
N VAL A 385 34.52 -20.64 -30.02
CA VAL A 385 34.91 -20.46 -31.41
C VAL A 385 34.79 -21.83 -32.04
N SER A 386 33.95 -22.00 -33.05
CA SER A 386 33.94 -23.23 -33.83
C SER A 386 35.30 -23.27 -34.59
N ASP A 387 36.15 -24.25 -34.29
CA ASP A 387 37.29 -24.60 -35.10
C ASP A 387 36.78 -25.05 -36.47
N LYS A 388 36.36 -24.09 -37.29
CA LYS A 388 36.32 -24.29 -38.71
C LYS A 388 37.74 -24.05 -39.17
N GLU A 389 38.55 -25.13 -39.24
CA GLU A 389 39.73 -25.15 -40.03
C GLU A 389 39.49 -24.48 -41.38
N GLY A 390 40.43 -23.61 -41.70
CA GLY A 390 40.36 -22.67 -42.78
C GLY A 390 39.93 -23.27 -44.13
N LYS A 391 38.84 -22.79 -44.62
CA LYS A 391 38.71 -22.48 -46.03
C LYS A 391 38.81 -20.96 -46.14
N GLU A 392 40.00 -20.49 -46.46
CA GLU A 392 40.20 -19.12 -46.92
C GLU A 392 39.24 -18.88 -48.10
N THR A 393 38.15 -18.23 -47.82
CA THR A 393 37.32 -17.64 -48.85
C THR A 393 38.07 -16.40 -49.29
N PRO A 394 38.44 -16.26 -50.59
CA PRO A 394 39.18 -15.10 -51.05
C PRO A 394 38.40 -13.84 -50.70
N ALA A 395 39.09 -12.93 -50.09
CA ALA A 395 38.54 -11.63 -49.70
C ALA A 395 37.89 -10.98 -50.90
N ARG A 396 36.56 -10.90 -50.88
CA ARG A 396 35.80 -10.07 -51.81
C ARG A 396 36.13 -8.62 -51.44
N THR A 397 37.14 -8.07 -52.07
CA THR A 397 37.43 -6.63 -52.08
C THR A 397 36.27 -5.92 -52.76
N THR A 398 35.20 -5.64 -51.99
CA THR A 398 34.32 -4.57 -52.39
C THR A 398 35.07 -3.25 -52.13
N PRO A 399 35.21 -2.40 -53.10
CA PRO A 399 35.86 -1.12 -52.88
C PRO A 399 35.02 -0.36 -51.83
N ARG A 400 35.64 -0.04 -50.71
CA ARG A 400 35.09 0.89 -49.73
C ARG A 400 34.87 2.21 -50.44
N THR A 401 33.65 2.49 -50.90
CA THR A 401 33.28 3.79 -51.44
C THR A 401 33.47 4.78 -50.29
N THR A 402 34.60 5.44 -50.27
CA THR A 402 34.83 6.59 -49.42
C THR A 402 33.77 7.60 -49.78
N LEU A 403 32.81 7.80 -48.86
CA LEU A 403 31.82 8.86 -48.99
C LEU A 403 32.59 10.17 -49.18
N ASN A 404 32.45 10.76 -50.35
CA ASN A 404 33.04 12.05 -50.66
C ASN A 404 32.45 13.08 -49.65
N PRO A 405 33.25 13.68 -48.78
CA PRO A 405 32.73 14.59 -47.76
C PRO A 405 32.13 15.87 -48.37
N LYS A 406 32.22 16.07 -49.67
CA LYS A 406 31.59 17.18 -50.40
C LYS A 406 30.31 16.78 -51.16
N TRP A 407 29.85 15.53 -51.07
CA TRP A 407 28.61 15.13 -51.71
C TRP A 407 27.41 15.82 -51.03
N LYS A 408 26.71 16.65 -51.76
CA LYS A 408 25.44 17.26 -51.35
C LYS A 408 24.32 16.68 -52.23
N PRO A 409 23.19 16.28 -51.64
CA PRO A 409 22.06 15.79 -52.41
C PRO A 409 21.62 16.84 -53.45
N GLY A 410 21.30 16.40 -54.65
CA GLY A 410 20.79 17.26 -55.73
C GLY A 410 19.45 17.94 -55.33
N PRO A 411 19.03 18.98 -56.08
CA PRO A 411 17.84 19.78 -55.73
C PRO A 411 16.56 18.96 -55.57
N ASN A 412 16.43 17.87 -56.29
CA ASN A 412 15.24 16.98 -56.28
C ASN A 412 15.37 15.77 -55.35
N HIS A 413 16.42 15.68 -54.54
CA HIS A 413 16.58 14.55 -53.60
C HIS A 413 15.52 14.58 -52.51
N PRO A 414 14.91 13.41 -52.14
CA PRO A 414 13.84 13.33 -51.12
C PRO A 414 14.19 14.02 -49.80
N TRP A 415 15.46 14.04 -49.39
CA TRP A 415 15.90 14.68 -48.14
C TRP A 415 15.97 16.21 -48.22
N ARG A 416 15.84 16.81 -49.41
CA ARG A 416 15.72 18.26 -49.56
C ARG A 416 14.29 18.75 -49.70
N ARG A 417 13.34 17.85 -49.94
CA ARG A 417 11.92 18.18 -49.84
C ARG A 417 11.59 18.14 -48.37
N GLY A 418 11.60 19.32 -47.72
CA GLY A 418 11.13 19.43 -46.35
C GLY A 418 9.79 18.72 -46.17
N TYR A 419 9.58 18.06 -45.05
CA TYR A 419 8.26 17.54 -44.71
C TYR A 419 7.25 18.67 -44.82
N PRO A 420 6.14 18.53 -45.56
CA PRO A 420 5.11 19.55 -45.57
C PRO A 420 4.64 19.74 -44.13
N GLU A 421 4.70 20.96 -43.63
CA GLU A 421 4.11 21.34 -42.34
C GLU A 421 2.67 20.84 -42.35
N ARG A 422 2.36 19.94 -41.45
CA ARG A 422 0.98 19.53 -41.18
C ARG A 422 0.29 20.76 -40.60
N ASN A 423 -0.49 21.45 -41.44
CA ASN A 423 -1.45 22.43 -41.00
C ASN A 423 -2.36 21.79 -39.95
N LEU A 424 -2.18 22.12 -38.68
CA LEU A 424 -3.05 21.83 -37.55
C LEU A 424 -4.29 22.76 -37.58
N ALA A 425 -4.94 22.89 -38.70
CA ALA A 425 -6.19 23.61 -38.80
C ALA A 425 -7.25 22.69 -39.43
N GLY A 426 -8.16 22.16 -38.56
CA GLY A 426 -9.51 21.87 -38.94
C GLY A 426 -9.73 20.68 -39.87
N ARG A 427 -9.62 19.43 -39.35
CA ARG A 427 -10.43 18.33 -39.89
C ARG A 427 -11.05 17.57 -38.72
N ALA A 428 -12.34 17.78 -38.53
CA ALA A 428 -13.20 16.94 -37.71
C ALA A 428 -13.13 15.50 -38.25
N LEU A 429 -12.92 14.54 -37.35
CA LEU A 429 -13.00 13.13 -37.66
C LEU A 429 -14.48 12.78 -37.98
N PRO A 430 -14.77 11.95 -38.99
CA PRO A 430 -16.11 11.49 -39.25
C PRO A 430 -16.63 10.63 -38.08
N VAL A 431 -17.78 11.00 -37.55
CA VAL A 431 -18.52 10.25 -36.54
C VAL A 431 -19.11 9.01 -37.22
N PRO A 432 -18.92 7.79 -36.70
CA PRO A 432 -19.61 6.62 -37.24
C PRO A 432 -21.12 6.75 -37.00
N ALA A 433 -21.89 6.52 -38.07
CA ALA A 433 -23.35 6.48 -38.02
C ALA A 433 -23.80 5.32 -37.11
N GLY A 434 -24.46 5.61 -36.00
CA GLY A 434 -25.06 4.56 -35.15
C GLY A 434 -25.00 4.77 -33.63
N ALA A 435 -24.71 5.98 -33.12
CA ALA A 435 -24.81 6.22 -31.69
C ALA A 435 -26.16 6.91 -31.33
N PRO A 436 -26.90 6.45 -30.30
CA PRO A 436 -28.17 7.07 -29.91
C PRO A 436 -27.93 8.44 -29.26
N SER A 437 -28.78 9.38 -29.62
CA SER A 437 -28.83 10.77 -29.23
C SER A 437 -29.29 10.98 -27.79
N SER A 438 -28.41 10.83 -26.80
CA SER A 438 -28.75 11.16 -25.41
C SER A 438 -27.59 11.74 -24.58
N TRP A 439 -26.64 12.40 -25.24
CA TRP A 439 -25.57 13.09 -24.48
C TRP A 439 -25.29 14.48 -25.03
N ALA A 440 -26.33 15.35 -24.97
CA ALA A 440 -26.18 16.78 -25.14
C ALA A 440 -27.03 17.45 -24.08
N SER A 441 -26.45 17.85 -22.99
CA SER A 441 -26.74 19.01 -22.16
C SER A 441 -26.23 18.82 -20.71
N ALA A 442 -25.06 19.35 -20.42
CA ALA A 442 -24.78 19.92 -19.11
C ALA A 442 -23.73 21.02 -19.32
N SER A 443 -24.22 22.21 -19.50
CA SER A 443 -23.52 23.49 -19.44
C SER A 443 -22.90 23.68 -18.06
N ALA A 444 -21.66 24.17 -18.03
CA ALA A 444 -20.96 24.66 -16.85
C ALA A 444 -21.62 25.95 -16.34
N PRO A 445 -21.65 26.21 -15.04
CA PRO A 445 -21.67 27.54 -14.48
C PRO A 445 -20.32 27.97 -13.92
N ALA A 446 -20.16 29.27 -13.99
CA ALA A 446 -19.02 30.11 -13.62
C ALA A 446 -18.37 29.87 -12.26
#